data_e65efda7b35ba592ebe5306e121c768e
#
_entry.id   e65efda7b35ba592ebe5306e121c768e
#
_cell.length_a   1.000
_cell.length_b   1.000
_cell.length_c   1.000
_cell.angle_alpha   90.00
_cell.angle_beta   90.00
_cell.angle_gamma   90.00
#
_symmetry.space_group_name_H-M   'P 1'
#
loop_
_entity.id
_entity.type
_entity.pdbx_description
1 polymer ?
#
loop_
_entity_poly.entity_id
_entity_poly.type
_entity_poly.pdbx_seq_one_letter_code
_entity_poly.pdbx_strand_id
1 'polypeptide(L)'
;MKTKIISLILILFFAATTFAHETENKTELPSKESTADTTTLVNKDGTPFKRHTISVGYGILTLSDFYGMLGSVIVSMFDGDDPFGTLGALSIDYGYKIGEFFETGLVFNYAEPIKNTPLYTIMPRAKMNFNSTGFFNPFMEVDLGVSFNGDGVIPMFQLTLLGFEMGTTIPVIINILSFGQRGMFYGSIGFKF
;
A
#
# COMPACT_ATOMS: atom_id res chain seq x y z
N MET A 1 -21.06 0.54 -18.44
CA MET A 1 -19.77 -0.06 -18.06
C MET A 1 -19.36 0.25 -16.60
N LYS A 2 -19.64 1.44 -16.08
CA LYS A 2 -19.22 1.88 -14.72
C LYS A 2 -19.71 0.97 -13.58
N THR A 3 -20.94 0.47 -13.64
CA THR A 3 -21.53 -0.41 -12.60
C THR A 3 -20.86 -1.78 -12.49
N LYS A 4 -20.36 -2.35 -13.59
CA LYS A 4 -19.72 -3.68 -13.58
C LYS A 4 -18.34 -3.69 -12.93
N ILE A 5 -17.61 -2.58 -13.00
CA ILE A 5 -16.27 -2.45 -12.38
C ILE A 5 -16.40 -2.32 -10.86
N ILE A 6 -17.38 -1.53 -10.40
CA ILE A 6 -17.66 -1.38 -8.96
C ILE A 6 -18.09 -2.71 -8.34
N SER A 7 -18.93 -3.50 -9.03
CA SER A 7 -19.30 -4.84 -8.57
C SER A 7 -18.11 -5.80 -8.48
N LEU A 8 -17.16 -5.73 -9.42
CA LEU A 8 -15.97 -6.59 -9.40
C LEU A 8 -15.05 -6.27 -8.23
N ILE A 9 -14.86 -4.99 -7.93
CA ILE A 9 -14.05 -4.53 -6.78
C ILE A 9 -14.73 -4.95 -5.46
N LEU A 10 -16.05 -4.81 -5.35
CA LEU A 10 -16.80 -5.25 -4.18
C LEU A 10 -16.72 -6.77 -3.98
N ILE A 11 -16.78 -7.56 -5.05
CA ILE A 11 -16.67 -9.03 -5.01
C ILE A 11 -15.27 -9.46 -4.57
N LEU A 12 -14.20 -8.80 -5.06
CA LEU A 12 -12.83 -9.06 -4.61
C LEU A 12 -12.63 -8.69 -3.13
N PHE A 13 -13.23 -7.61 -2.67
CA PHE A 13 -13.16 -7.20 -1.27
C PHE A 13 -13.92 -8.18 -0.36
N PHE A 14 -15.11 -8.64 -0.78
CA PHE A 14 -15.89 -9.65 -0.05
C PHE A 14 -15.21 -11.02 -0.07
N ALA A 15 -14.59 -11.43 -1.18
CA ALA A 15 -13.84 -12.68 -1.24
C ALA A 15 -12.64 -12.70 -0.29
N ALA A 16 -11.93 -11.57 -0.17
CA ALA A 16 -10.81 -11.45 0.76
C ALA A 16 -11.26 -11.52 2.23
N THR A 17 -12.42 -10.95 2.56
CA THR A 17 -12.97 -10.99 3.92
C THR A 17 -13.55 -12.35 4.29
N THR A 18 -14.17 -13.08 3.34
CA THR A 18 -14.67 -14.44 3.57
C THR A 18 -13.54 -15.45 3.74
N PHE A 19 -12.44 -15.33 2.98
CA PHE A 19 -11.26 -16.17 3.19
C PHE A 19 -10.63 -15.99 4.58
N ALA A 20 -10.62 -14.77 5.10
CA ALA A 20 -10.13 -14.48 6.45
C ALA A 20 -11.01 -15.11 7.54
N HIS A 21 -12.33 -15.19 7.30
CA HIS A 21 -13.29 -15.76 8.26
C HIS A 21 -13.34 -17.29 8.26
N GLU A 22 -13.06 -17.93 7.11
CA GLU A 22 -13.11 -19.41 7.00
C GLU A 22 -11.88 -20.10 7.63
N THR A 23 -10.78 -19.37 7.82
CA THR A 23 -9.57 -19.91 8.47
C THR A 23 -9.71 -20.01 9.98
N GLU A 24 -10.66 -19.29 10.60
CA GLU A 24 -10.94 -19.34 12.04
C GLU A 24 -11.82 -20.52 12.47
N ASN A 25 -12.50 -21.21 11.55
CA ASN A 25 -13.57 -22.17 11.89
C ASN A 25 -13.18 -23.65 11.70
N LYS A 26 -11.92 -24.01 11.56
CA LYS A 26 -11.50 -25.43 11.46
C LYS A 26 -10.45 -25.82 12.47
N THR A 27 -10.79 -25.81 13.75
CA THR A 27 -10.14 -26.70 14.74
C THR A 27 -11.05 -26.78 15.97
N GLU A 28 -12.15 -27.54 15.89
CA GLU A 28 -12.80 -28.02 17.08
C GLU A 28 -12.12 -29.31 17.52
N LEU A 29 -11.43 -29.25 18.64
CA LEU A 29 -11.08 -30.35 19.52
C LEU A 29 -11.62 -30.03 20.94
N PRO A 30 -11.95 -31.03 21.79
CA PRO A 30 -13.05 -30.94 22.73
C PRO A 30 -12.78 -30.05 23.96
N SER A 31 -13.86 -29.42 24.39
CA SER A 31 -14.09 -28.60 25.57
C SER A 31 -13.14 -28.78 26.76
N LYS A 32 -12.36 -27.73 27.02
CA LYS A 32 -12.06 -27.25 28.37
C LYS A 32 -12.56 -25.82 28.44
N GLU A 33 -13.24 -25.47 29.53
CA GLU A 33 -13.69 -24.13 29.85
C GLU A 33 -12.61 -23.12 29.54
N SER A 34 -12.82 -22.33 28.51
CA SER A 34 -11.90 -21.26 28.11
C SER A 34 -12.46 -19.95 28.66
N THR A 35 -11.92 -19.52 29.78
CA THR A 35 -11.70 -18.11 30.02
C THR A 35 -11.09 -17.54 28.74
N ALA A 36 -11.77 -16.57 28.12
CA ALA A 36 -11.30 -15.90 26.92
C ALA A 36 -9.95 -15.22 27.22
N ASP A 37 -8.89 -15.98 27.06
CA ASP A 37 -7.52 -15.49 27.13
C ASP A 37 -7.27 -14.75 25.81
N THR A 38 -7.46 -13.45 25.85
CA THR A 38 -7.00 -12.56 24.78
C THR A 38 -5.48 -12.67 24.76
N THR A 39 -4.95 -13.62 24.03
CA THR A 39 -3.52 -13.81 23.86
C THR A 39 -2.99 -12.56 23.15
N THR A 40 -2.59 -11.57 23.93
CA THR A 40 -1.88 -10.39 23.43
C THR A 40 -0.58 -10.91 22.81
N LEU A 41 -0.51 -10.87 21.48
CA LEU A 41 0.73 -11.17 20.78
C LEU A 41 1.78 -10.18 21.32
N VAL A 42 2.90 -10.72 21.78
CA VAL A 42 3.97 -9.94 22.38
C VAL A 42 5.20 -10.05 21.48
N ASN A 43 5.90 -8.97 21.29
CA ASN A 43 7.18 -8.97 20.58
C ASN A 43 8.23 -9.79 21.35
N LYS A 44 9.35 -10.14 20.71
CA LYS A 44 10.46 -10.87 21.36
C LYS A 44 11.07 -10.16 22.57
N ASP A 45 10.89 -8.84 22.66
CA ASP A 45 11.33 -7.97 23.77
C ASP A 45 10.28 -7.83 24.89
N GLY A 46 9.16 -8.54 24.82
CA GLY A 46 8.06 -8.48 25.78
C GLY A 46 7.12 -7.28 25.63
N THR A 47 7.32 -6.43 24.60
CA THR A 47 6.41 -5.30 24.33
C THR A 47 5.14 -5.73 23.61
N PRO A 48 3.99 -5.06 23.78
CA PRO A 48 2.77 -5.38 23.05
C PRO A 48 2.97 -5.26 21.54
N PHE A 49 2.46 -6.25 20.81
CA PHE A 49 2.54 -6.27 19.34
C PHE A 49 1.61 -5.21 18.75
N LYS A 50 2.18 -4.20 18.13
CA LYS A 50 1.44 -3.11 17.49
C LYS A 50 0.96 -3.56 16.12
N ARG A 51 -0.35 -3.57 15.91
CA ARG A 51 -0.97 -4.09 14.69
C ARG A 51 -1.23 -3.04 13.63
N HIS A 52 -1.43 -1.79 14.04
CA HIS A 52 -1.78 -0.71 13.13
C HIS A 52 -0.57 0.16 12.80
N THR A 53 -0.46 0.53 11.54
CA THR A 53 0.57 1.46 11.06
C THR A 53 -0.11 2.51 10.19
N ILE A 54 0.17 3.78 10.44
CA ILE A 54 -0.15 4.89 9.54
C ILE A 54 1.17 5.49 9.11
N SER A 55 1.36 5.75 7.82
CA SER A 55 2.55 6.43 7.33
C SER A 55 2.24 7.44 6.24
N VAL A 56 3.10 8.43 6.12
CA VAL A 56 3.10 9.44 5.06
C VAL A 56 4.43 9.39 4.37
N GLY A 57 4.42 9.37 3.05
CA GLY A 57 5.64 9.22 2.27
C GLY A 57 5.57 9.92 0.93
N TYR A 58 6.74 9.96 0.30
CA TYR A 58 6.90 10.52 -1.04
C TYR A 58 7.76 9.58 -1.89
N GLY A 59 7.34 9.40 -3.12
CA GLY A 59 8.08 8.60 -4.09
C GLY A 59 8.30 9.34 -5.39
N ILE A 60 9.38 9.02 -6.07
CA ILE A 60 9.77 9.58 -7.36
C ILE A 60 9.91 8.49 -8.41
N LEU A 61 9.85 8.88 -9.67
CA LEU A 61 9.82 7.98 -10.82
C LEU A 61 8.64 7.00 -10.71
N THR A 62 7.46 7.57 -10.52
CA THR A 62 6.20 6.83 -10.47
C THR A 62 5.76 6.39 -11.86
N LEU A 63 4.86 5.44 -11.94
CA LEU A 63 4.26 5.04 -13.22
C LEU A 63 3.54 6.22 -13.89
N SER A 64 2.89 7.08 -13.10
CA SER A 64 2.27 8.31 -13.61
C SER A 64 3.28 9.33 -14.14
N ASP A 65 4.48 9.42 -13.56
CA ASP A 65 5.54 10.28 -14.08
C ASP A 65 5.97 9.86 -15.47
N PHE A 66 6.11 8.56 -15.72
CA PHE A 66 6.41 8.04 -17.07
C PHE A 66 5.33 8.39 -18.08
N TYR A 67 4.05 8.27 -17.70
CA TYR A 67 2.94 8.69 -18.56
C TYR A 67 2.95 10.21 -18.79
N GLY A 68 3.22 10.99 -17.77
CA GLY A 68 3.35 12.44 -17.85
C GLY A 68 4.49 12.87 -18.77
N MET A 69 5.68 12.27 -18.62
CA MET A 69 6.83 12.51 -19.49
C MET A 69 6.53 12.19 -20.97
N LEU A 70 5.92 11.02 -21.22
CA LEU A 70 5.57 10.62 -22.58
C LEU A 70 4.53 11.58 -23.19
N GLY A 71 3.52 11.95 -22.42
CA GLY A 71 2.50 12.91 -22.82
C GLY A 71 3.07 14.29 -23.12
N SER A 72 3.97 14.80 -22.26
CA SER A 72 4.58 16.12 -22.44
C SER A 72 5.49 16.18 -23.67
N VAL A 73 6.24 15.11 -23.98
CA VAL A 73 7.03 15.04 -25.23
C VAL A 73 6.13 15.15 -26.45
N ILE A 74 4.98 14.46 -26.45
CA ILE A 74 4.03 14.50 -27.57
C ILE A 74 3.44 15.93 -27.71
N VAL A 75 2.96 16.53 -26.61
CA VAL A 75 2.35 17.87 -26.64
C VAL A 75 3.37 18.94 -27.03
N SER A 76 4.59 18.90 -26.47
CA SER A 76 5.62 19.90 -26.79
C SER A 76 6.07 19.86 -28.26
N MET A 77 5.91 18.73 -28.94
CA MET A 77 6.16 18.63 -30.38
C MET A 77 5.13 19.41 -31.23
N PHE A 78 3.94 19.64 -30.69
CA PHE A 78 2.85 20.28 -31.43
C PHE A 78 2.55 21.71 -30.95
N ASP A 79 2.61 21.98 -29.63
CA ASP A 79 2.17 23.25 -29.05
C ASP A 79 3.30 24.09 -28.44
N GLY A 80 4.50 23.52 -28.25
CA GLY A 80 5.67 24.26 -27.72
C GLY A 80 5.61 24.58 -26.22
N ASP A 81 4.51 24.32 -25.54
CA ASP A 81 4.37 24.47 -24.08
C ASP A 81 4.87 23.22 -23.34
N ASP A 82 5.44 23.41 -22.14
CA ASP A 82 5.82 22.30 -21.27
C ASP A 82 4.67 21.98 -20.31
N PRO A 83 3.88 20.92 -20.57
CA PRO A 83 2.77 20.50 -19.73
C PRO A 83 3.20 19.65 -18.54
N PHE A 84 4.52 19.45 -18.32
CA PHE A 84 5.01 18.58 -17.24
C PHE A 84 4.62 19.13 -15.87
N GLY A 85 4.03 18.27 -15.04
CA GLY A 85 3.60 18.60 -13.69
C GLY A 85 4.67 18.41 -12.63
N THR A 86 4.28 17.93 -11.47
CA THR A 86 5.19 17.64 -10.35
C THR A 86 5.70 16.22 -10.45
N LEU A 87 7.01 16.03 -10.36
CA LEU A 87 7.62 14.70 -10.34
C LEU A 87 7.32 14.01 -9.02
N GLY A 88 6.77 12.80 -9.09
CA GLY A 88 6.54 11.94 -7.94
C GLY A 88 5.12 11.97 -7.40
N ALA A 89 4.91 11.21 -6.32
CA ALA A 89 3.62 11.07 -5.66
C ALA A 89 3.74 11.16 -4.14
N LEU A 90 2.80 11.87 -3.53
CA LEU A 90 2.57 11.87 -2.08
C LEU A 90 1.68 10.69 -1.74
N SER A 91 2.04 9.92 -0.71
CA SER A 91 1.27 8.77 -0.22
C SER A 91 0.86 8.94 1.23
N ILE A 92 -0.34 8.46 1.53
CA ILE A 92 -0.79 8.15 2.90
C ILE A 92 -1.14 6.69 2.92
N ASP A 93 -0.54 5.94 3.84
CA ASP A 93 -0.66 4.50 3.91
C ASP A 93 -1.23 4.09 5.26
N TYR A 94 -2.15 3.14 5.24
CA TYR A 94 -2.62 2.44 6.43
C TYR A 94 -2.29 0.96 6.29
N GLY A 95 -1.71 0.36 7.33
CA GLY A 95 -1.40 -1.05 7.42
C GLY A 95 -2.00 -1.70 8.65
N TYR A 96 -2.45 -2.94 8.51
CA TYR A 96 -2.93 -3.79 9.60
C TYR A 96 -2.21 -5.14 9.54
N LYS A 97 -1.45 -5.47 10.60
CA LYS A 97 -0.75 -6.75 10.72
C LYS A 97 -1.71 -7.85 11.15
N ILE A 98 -1.91 -8.84 10.27
CA ILE A 98 -2.72 -10.03 10.53
C ILE A 98 -1.93 -11.01 11.42
N GLY A 99 -0.60 -11.00 11.31
CA GLY A 99 0.32 -11.83 12.09
C GLY A 99 1.73 -11.29 12.02
N GLU A 100 2.71 -12.11 12.35
CA GLU A 100 4.11 -11.68 12.34
C GLU A 100 4.64 -11.41 10.91
N PHE A 101 4.14 -12.17 9.92
CA PHE A 101 4.65 -12.11 8.56
C PHE A 101 3.77 -11.34 7.59
N PHE A 102 2.47 -11.19 7.88
CA PHE A 102 1.53 -10.66 6.92
C PHE A 102 0.88 -9.36 7.41
N GLU A 103 0.84 -8.38 6.53
CA GLU A 103 0.17 -7.10 6.75
C GLU A 103 -0.70 -6.80 5.53
N THR A 104 -1.93 -6.41 5.76
CA THR A 104 -2.83 -5.86 4.75
C THR A 104 -3.03 -4.37 4.99
N GLY A 105 -3.51 -3.66 3.98
CA GLY A 105 -3.69 -2.23 4.17
C GLY A 105 -4.32 -1.53 3.00
N LEU A 106 -4.25 -0.21 3.06
CA LEU A 106 -4.75 0.68 2.03
C LEU A 106 -3.75 1.80 1.79
N VAL A 107 -3.49 2.09 0.54
CA VAL A 107 -2.62 3.16 0.07
C VAL A 107 -3.47 4.19 -0.64
N PHE A 108 -3.29 5.45 -0.28
CA PHE A 108 -3.83 6.58 -1.01
C PHE A 108 -2.67 7.41 -1.55
N ASN A 109 -2.63 7.65 -2.87
CA ASN A 109 -1.63 8.48 -3.52
C ASN A 109 -2.25 9.70 -4.19
N TYR A 110 -1.49 10.78 -4.16
CA TYR A 110 -1.70 11.99 -4.94
C TYR A 110 -0.48 12.26 -5.82
N ALA A 111 -0.69 12.43 -7.11
CA ALA A 111 0.33 12.83 -8.07
C ALA A 111 -0.24 13.86 -9.04
N GLU A 112 0.62 14.68 -9.62
CA GLU A 112 0.25 15.63 -10.67
C GLU A 112 1.27 15.50 -11.83
N PRO A 113 1.20 14.40 -12.60
CA PRO A 113 2.16 14.12 -13.66
C PRO A 113 2.05 15.09 -14.85
N ILE A 114 0.88 15.67 -15.03
CA ILE A 114 0.60 16.72 -16.02
C ILE A 114 0.06 17.92 -15.25
N LYS A 115 0.53 19.10 -15.58
CA LYS A 115 0.15 20.36 -14.92
C LYS A 115 -1.36 20.56 -14.90
N ASN A 116 -1.92 20.87 -13.73
CA ASN A 116 -3.35 21.04 -13.49
C ASN A 116 -4.19 19.77 -13.73
N THR A 117 -3.56 18.59 -13.77
CA THR A 117 -4.27 17.31 -13.93
C THR A 117 -3.92 16.40 -12.75
N PRO A 118 -4.56 16.59 -11.59
CA PRO A 118 -4.32 15.76 -10.43
C PRO A 118 -4.79 14.32 -10.65
N LEU A 119 -4.00 13.37 -10.18
CA LEU A 119 -4.28 11.96 -10.21
C LEU A 119 -4.37 11.42 -8.79
N TYR A 120 -5.52 10.92 -8.42
CA TYR A 120 -5.77 10.29 -7.12
C TYR A 120 -5.78 8.79 -7.30
N THR A 121 -5.02 8.07 -6.48
CA THR A 121 -4.94 6.62 -6.55
C THR A 121 -5.32 6.01 -5.22
N ILE A 122 -6.07 4.91 -5.26
CA ILE A 122 -6.40 4.09 -4.11
C ILE A 122 -6.05 2.64 -4.42
N MET A 123 -5.27 2.01 -3.54
CA MET A 123 -4.77 0.65 -3.74
C MET A 123 -4.86 -0.14 -2.43
N PRO A 124 -5.64 -1.21 -2.36
CA PRO A 124 -5.45 -2.29 -1.40
C PRO A 124 -4.02 -2.82 -1.46
N ARG A 125 -3.46 -3.10 -0.26
CA ARG A 125 -2.08 -3.54 -0.05
C ARG A 125 -2.04 -4.94 0.53
N ALA A 126 -1.07 -5.72 0.05
CA ALA A 126 -0.60 -6.93 0.70
C ALA A 126 0.93 -6.83 0.89
N LYS A 127 1.39 -6.90 2.15
CA LYS A 127 2.80 -6.77 2.51
C LYS A 127 3.23 -7.99 3.31
N MET A 128 4.37 -8.55 2.94
CA MET A 128 5.02 -9.67 3.62
C MET A 128 6.26 -9.17 4.32
N ASN A 129 6.29 -9.33 5.64
CA ASN A 129 7.37 -8.89 6.52
C ASN A 129 8.26 -10.09 6.86
N PHE A 130 9.59 -9.93 6.80
CA PHE A 130 10.52 -11.01 7.10
C PHE A 130 11.04 -10.98 8.55
N ASN A 131 10.93 -9.82 9.23
CA ASN A 131 11.34 -9.66 10.63
C ASN A 131 10.50 -8.59 11.34
N SER A 132 9.20 -8.82 11.44
CA SER A 132 8.24 -7.81 11.92
C SER A 132 8.38 -7.44 13.40
N THR A 133 9.10 -8.24 14.19
CA THR A 133 9.33 -8.02 15.62
C THR A 133 10.67 -7.33 15.92
N GLY A 134 11.51 -7.12 14.90
CA GLY A 134 12.81 -6.48 15.02
C GLY A 134 12.77 -4.97 14.74
N PHE A 135 13.85 -4.28 15.09
CA PHE A 135 14.08 -2.88 14.72
C PHE A 135 14.21 -2.70 13.21
N PHE A 136 14.78 -3.70 12.53
CA PHE A 136 14.99 -3.72 11.08
C PHE A 136 14.16 -4.86 10.46
N ASN A 137 13.25 -4.50 9.59
CA ASN A 137 12.31 -5.42 8.96
C ASN A 137 12.36 -5.27 7.43
N PRO A 138 13.04 -6.19 6.72
CA PRO A 138 12.90 -6.31 5.28
C PRO A 138 11.47 -6.77 4.93
N PHE A 139 10.95 -6.30 3.79
CA PHE A 139 9.62 -6.70 3.34
C PHE A 139 9.50 -6.73 1.82
N MET A 140 8.46 -7.42 1.35
CA MET A 140 7.92 -7.36 0.00
C MET A 140 6.49 -6.85 0.05
N GLU A 141 6.03 -6.17 -1.01
CA GLU A 141 4.71 -5.56 -1.03
C GLU A 141 4.14 -5.56 -2.45
N VAL A 142 2.83 -5.81 -2.54
CA VAL A 142 2.04 -5.68 -3.75
C VAL A 142 0.80 -4.86 -3.43
N ASP A 143 0.58 -3.79 -4.18
CA ASP A 143 -0.63 -2.98 -4.11
C ASP A 143 -1.30 -3.00 -5.49
N LEU A 144 -2.60 -3.22 -5.52
CA LEU A 144 -3.39 -3.25 -6.75
C LEU A 144 -4.60 -2.35 -6.59
N GLY A 145 -4.85 -1.47 -7.53
CA GLY A 145 -5.98 -0.57 -7.40
C GLY A 145 -6.26 0.27 -8.63
N VAL A 146 -6.75 1.45 -8.40
CA VAL A 146 -7.17 2.35 -9.48
C VAL A 146 -6.75 3.78 -9.19
N SER A 147 -6.37 4.48 -10.26
CA SER A 147 -6.23 5.93 -10.27
C SER A 147 -7.41 6.56 -10.99
N PHE A 148 -7.80 7.71 -10.51
CA PHE A 148 -8.88 8.49 -11.12
C PHE A 148 -8.49 9.97 -11.20
N ASN A 149 -8.87 10.57 -12.29
CA ASN A 149 -8.90 12.01 -12.52
C ASN A 149 -10.32 12.41 -12.96
N GLY A 150 -10.53 13.66 -13.32
CA GLY A 150 -11.84 14.11 -13.81
C GLY A 150 -12.36 13.36 -15.05
N ASP A 151 -11.49 12.74 -15.83
CA ASP A 151 -11.81 12.19 -17.15
C ASP A 151 -12.01 10.68 -17.15
N GLY A 152 -11.47 9.94 -16.16
CA GLY A 152 -11.56 8.49 -16.18
C GLY A 152 -10.95 7.77 -15.00
N VAL A 153 -10.96 6.43 -15.12
CA VAL A 153 -10.39 5.51 -14.15
C VAL A 153 -9.37 4.62 -14.86
N ILE A 154 -8.17 4.53 -14.30
CA ILE A 154 -7.06 3.78 -14.85
C ILE A 154 -6.62 2.74 -13.81
N PRO A 155 -6.47 1.45 -14.16
CA PRO A 155 -5.91 0.46 -13.25
C PRO A 155 -4.45 0.81 -12.94
N MET A 156 -4.07 0.72 -11.67
CA MET A 156 -2.72 1.00 -11.19
C MET A 156 -2.26 -0.11 -10.26
N PHE A 157 -0.95 -0.23 -10.17
CA PHE A 157 -0.31 -1.18 -9.28
C PHE A 157 0.97 -0.61 -8.68
N GLN A 158 1.43 -1.28 -7.63
CA GLN A 158 2.75 -1.11 -7.05
C GLN A 158 3.31 -2.49 -6.73
N LEU A 159 4.54 -2.73 -7.11
CA LEU A 159 5.30 -3.92 -6.74
C LEU A 159 6.59 -3.46 -6.07
N THR A 160 6.78 -3.86 -4.82
CA THR A 160 8.04 -3.69 -4.09
C THR A 160 8.65 -5.05 -3.83
N LEU A 161 9.75 -5.37 -4.50
CA LEU A 161 10.47 -6.62 -4.33
C LEU A 161 11.38 -6.58 -3.10
N LEU A 162 11.86 -5.39 -2.73
CA LEU A 162 12.67 -5.18 -1.55
C LEU A 162 12.43 -3.80 -0.96
N GLY A 163 11.83 -3.79 0.21
CA GLY A 163 11.70 -2.61 1.06
C GLY A 163 12.27 -2.89 2.44
N PHE A 164 12.57 -1.82 3.17
CA PHE A 164 13.07 -1.87 4.53
C PHE A 164 12.23 -0.96 5.42
N GLU A 165 11.87 -1.47 6.57
CA GLU A 165 11.21 -0.73 7.63
C GLU A 165 12.11 -0.73 8.86
N MET A 166 12.46 0.44 9.37
CA MET A 166 13.34 0.64 10.51
C MET A 166 12.60 1.40 11.61
N GLY A 167 12.61 0.85 12.83
CA GLY A 167 11.93 1.44 13.98
C GLY A 167 10.71 0.66 14.45
N THR A 168 10.46 0.69 15.75
CA THR A 168 9.38 -0.07 16.39
C THR A 168 8.11 0.74 16.60
N THR A 169 8.22 2.02 16.89
CA THR A 169 7.07 2.92 17.14
C THR A 169 6.90 3.95 16.03
N ILE A 170 8.01 4.54 15.60
CA ILE A 170 8.06 5.50 14.49
C ILE A 170 8.92 4.86 13.40
N PRO A 171 8.32 4.04 12.51
CA PRO A 171 9.07 3.42 11.46
C PRO A 171 9.43 4.42 10.36
N VAL A 172 10.66 4.30 9.87
CA VAL A 172 11.09 4.84 8.58
C VAL A 172 11.04 3.70 7.57
N ILE A 173 10.37 3.91 6.46
CA ILE A 173 10.15 2.91 5.41
C ILE A 173 10.83 3.40 4.14
N ILE A 174 11.62 2.54 3.51
CA ILE A 174 12.33 2.83 2.27
C ILE A 174 12.12 1.66 1.30
N ASN A 175 11.63 1.95 0.09
CA ASN A 175 11.55 0.98 -0.99
C ASN A 175 12.74 1.19 -1.94
N ILE A 176 13.50 0.11 -2.18
CA ILE A 176 14.73 0.17 -3.00
C ILE A 176 14.48 -0.47 -4.37
N LEU A 177 13.89 -1.67 -4.41
CA LEU A 177 13.51 -2.36 -5.63
C LEU A 177 11.99 -2.31 -5.77
N SER A 178 11.51 -1.23 -6.37
CA SER A 178 10.10 -0.90 -6.42
C SER A 178 9.74 -0.40 -7.82
N PHE A 179 8.52 -0.73 -8.27
CA PHE A 179 7.98 -0.29 -9.55
C PHE A 179 6.47 -0.12 -9.45
N GLY A 180 5.96 1.02 -9.88
CA GLY A 180 4.53 1.30 -9.91
C GLY A 180 4.18 2.74 -9.52
N GLN A 181 2.98 2.92 -8.97
CA GLN A 181 2.41 4.24 -8.71
C GLN A 181 3.04 4.99 -7.52
N ARG A 182 3.67 4.30 -6.58
CA ARG A 182 4.41 4.95 -5.48
C ARG A 182 5.83 5.35 -5.86
N GLY A 183 6.32 4.88 -7.01
CA GLY A 183 7.63 5.19 -7.56
C GLY A 183 8.68 4.11 -7.37
N MET A 184 9.77 4.27 -8.12
CA MET A 184 10.94 3.40 -8.02
C MET A 184 11.72 3.64 -6.73
N PHE A 185 11.76 4.90 -6.28
CA PHE A 185 12.36 5.31 -5.01
C PHE A 185 11.25 5.92 -4.16
N TYR A 186 10.99 5.31 -3.02
CA TYR A 186 9.96 5.73 -2.09
C TYR A 186 10.50 5.75 -0.67
N GLY A 187 10.16 6.80 0.06
CA GLY A 187 10.46 6.92 1.48
C GLY A 187 9.26 7.42 2.26
N SER A 188 9.01 6.85 3.42
CA SER A 188 7.95 7.31 4.31
C SER A 188 8.36 7.25 5.78
N ILE A 189 7.62 7.99 6.59
CA ILE A 189 7.69 7.94 8.04
C ILE A 189 6.31 7.61 8.57
N GLY A 190 6.24 6.75 9.57
CA GLY A 190 4.98 6.26 10.09
C GLY A 190 4.88 6.29 11.60
N PHE A 191 3.73 5.81 12.08
CA PHE A 191 3.45 5.59 13.50
C PHE A 191 2.73 4.25 13.65
N LYS A 192 3.22 3.41 14.58
CA LYS A 192 2.62 2.12 14.94
C LYS A 192 1.89 2.21 16.28
N PHE A 193 0.67 1.64 16.36
CA PHE A 193 -0.16 1.63 17.57
C PHE A 193 -1.02 0.35 17.65
#